data_066221c3b5a1f338752161abc4a2934d
#
_entry.id   066221c3b5a1f338752161abc4a2934d
#
_cell.length_a   1.000
_cell.length_b   1.000
_cell.length_c   1.000
_cell.angle_alpha   90.00
_cell.angle_beta   90.00
_cell.angle_gamma   90.00
#
_symmetry.space_group_name_H-M   'P 1'
#
loop_
_entity.id
_entity.type
_entity.pdbx_description
1 polymer ?
#
loop_
_entity_poly.entity_id
_entity_poly.type
_entity_poly.pdbx_seq_one_letter_code
_entity_poly.pdbx_strand_id
1 'polypeptide(L)'
;MFELNGVYRNRTGEYTVLAMKGTHMTVRYTDGSEAELNTNIQARIWENIVAEQEARAASTSRHARQSNKDTAHYIKAVSLPPGEELAFPGWQERVVMAPTAELAQRIKSGDRFIYYAIEAQTFFAVVTITGEMFEANPKQHTYTTELQRAAFFPTDVDATVPALDHGVSVDSIDLESYPDFGKLHIESEAFYRISEDDFELLAEALTEITEDEDEEVEEYEEYEEDEVE
;
A
#
# COMPACT_ATOMS: atom_id res chain seq x y z
N MET A 1 -22.38 -21.69 3.37
CA MET A 1 -22.89 -22.84 4.16
C MET A 1 -21.84 -23.94 4.01
N PHE A 2 -21.42 -24.58 5.12
CA PHE A 2 -20.38 -25.61 5.06
C PHE A 2 -20.92 -26.91 4.46
N GLU A 3 -20.07 -27.63 3.73
CA GLU A 3 -20.40 -28.91 3.10
C GLU A 3 -19.41 -30.01 3.57
N LEU A 4 -19.86 -31.23 3.59
CA LEU A 4 -19.00 -32.40 3.90
C LEU A 4 -17.91 -32.50 2.83
N ASN A 5 -16.66 -32.68 3.27
CA ASN A 5 -15.45 -32.67 2.45
C ASN A 5 -15.14 -31.28 1.78
N GLY A 6 -15.90 -30.25 2.11
CA GLY A 6 -15.55 -28.89 1.69
C GLY A 6 -14.27 -28.43 2.40
N VAL A 7 -13.45 -27.64 1.68
CA VAL A 7 -12.23 -27.04 2.19
C VAL A 7 -12.51 -25.57 2.52
N TYR A 8 -12.17 -25.16 3.74
CA TYR A 8 -12.38 -23.82 4.26
C TYR A 8 -11.14 -23.36 5.03
N ARG A 9 -11.10 -22.09 5.38
CA ARG A 9 -9.98 -21.50 6.11
C ARG A 9 -10.46 -20.73 7.33
N ASN A 10 -9.64 -20.72 8.37
CA ASN A 10 -9.78 -19.83 9.52
C ASN A 10 -8.39 -19.32 9.95
N ARG A 11 -8.31 -18.56 11.05
CA ARG A 11 -7.03 -18.04 11.58
C ARG A 11 -6.00 -19.13 11.93
N THR A 12 -6.45 -20.36 12.20
CA THR A 12 -5.56 -21.49 12.52
C THR A 12 -4.98 -22.15 11.27
N GLY A 13 -5.67 -22.01 10.13
CA GLY A 13 -5.24 -22.59 8.85
C GLY A 13 -6.38 -23.15 8.02
N GLU A 14 -6.02 -23.80 6.93
CA GLU A 14 -6.95 -24.49 6.04
C GLU A 14 -7.37 -25.83 6.65
N TYR A 15 -8.68 -26.15 6.54
CA TYR A 15 -9.24 -27.38 7.05
C TYR A 15 -10.29 -27.98 6.13
N THR A 16 -10.50 -29.29 6.25
CA THR A 16 -11.56 -30.05 5.55
C THR A 16 -12.63 -30.45 6.56
N VAL A 17 -13.91 -30.26 6.22
CA VAL A 17 -15.05 -30.70 7.06
C VAL A 17 -15.25 -32.19 6.93
N LEU A 18 -15.10 -32.94 8.02
CA LEU A 18 -15.25 -34.38 8.08
C LEU A 18 -16.66 -34.81 8.44
N ALA A 19 -17.31 -34.11 9.37
CA ALA A 19 -18.66 -34.44 9.84
C ALA A 19 -19.36 -33.16 10.33
N MET A 20 -20.70 -33.17 10.25
CA MET A 20 -21.53 -32.08 10.77
C MET A 20 -22.59 -32.67 11.70
N LYS A 21 -22.75 -32.06 12.89
CA LYS A 21 -23.74 -32.50 13.90
C LYS A 21 -24.36 -31.28 14.58
N GLY A 22 -25.55 -30.89 14.12
CA GLY A 22 -26.24 -29.71 14.63
C GLY A 22 -25.46 -28.45 14.35
N THR A 23 -25.09 -27.71 15.39
CA THR A 23 -24.29 -26.47 15.32
C THR A 23 -22.78 -26.70 15.41
N HIS A 24 -22.31 -27.92 15.38
CA HIS A 24 -20.91 -28.28 15.45
C HIS A 24 -20.49 -29.08 14.22
N MET A 25 -19.22 -28.91 13.82
CA MET A 25 -18.60 -29.69 12.76
C MET A 25 -17.22 -30.18 13.22
N THR A 26 -16.90 -31.41 12.84
CA THR A 26 -15.54 -31.96 13.00
C THR A 26 -14.75 -31.67 11.75
N VAL A 27 -13.59 -31.08 11.92
CA VAL A 27 -12.70 -30.67 10.83
C VAL A 27 -11.34 -31.30 11.00
N ARG A 28 -10.60 -31.42 9.89
CA ARG A 28 -9.19 -31.83 9.87
C ARG A 28 -8.38 -30.75 9.19
N TYR A 29 -7.36 -30.24 9.89
CA TYR A 29 -6.40 -29.28 9.36
C TYR A 29 -5.37 -29.96 8.45
N THR A 30 -4.65 -29.16 7.67
CA THR A 30 -3.58 -29.65 6.76
C THR A 30 -2.43 -30.34 7.47
N ASP A 31 -2.19 -30.05 8.74
CA ASP A 31 -1.22 -30.73 9.61
C ASP A 31 -1.69 -32.09 10.14
N GLY A 32 -2.94 -32.48 9.80
CA GLY A 32 -3.57 -33.72 10.23
C GLY A 32 -4.29 -33.67 11.59
N SER A 33 -4.22 -32.53 12.30
CA SER A 33 -4.96 -32.34 13.54
C SER A 33 -6.47 -32.27 13.30
N GLU A 34 -7.26 -32.75 14.25
CA GLU A 34 -8.73 -32.69 14.21
C GLU A 34 -9.24 -31.77 15.33
N ALA A 35 -10.27 -31.00 15.01
CA ALA A 35 -10.94 -30.13 15.96
C ALA A 35 -12.47 -30.15 15.77
N GLU A 36 -13.20 -29.84 16.83
CA GLU A 36 -14.64 -29.61 16.79
C GLU A 36 -14.89 -28.08 16.81
N LEU A 37 -15.53 -27.58 15.77
CA LEU A 37 -15.74 -26.13 15.57
C LEU A 37 -17.26 -25.83 15.56
N ASN A 38 -17.66 -24.67 16.06
CA ASN A 38 -19.02 -24.18 15.98
C ASN A 38 -19.29 -23.61 14.59
N THR A 39 -20.31 -24.11 13.89
CA THR A 39 -20.63 -23.74 12.50
C THR A 39 -21.01 -22.28 12.35
N ASN A 40 -21.70 -21.66 13.32
CA ASN A 40 -22.13 -20.29 13.24
C ASN A 40 -20.93 -19.32 13.37
N ILE A 41 -20.02 -19.61 14.30
CA ILE A 41 -18.80 -18.83 14.49
C ILE A 41 -17.91 -18.95 13.24
N GLN A 42 -17.72 -20.17 12.76
CA GLN A 42 -16.88 -20.37 11.57
C GLN A 42 -17.51 -19.79 10.29
N ALA A 43 -18.84 -19.70 10.19
CA ALA A 43 -19.49 -19.03 9.07
C ALA A 43 -19.15 -17.53 9.03
N ARG A 44 -19.20 -16.85 10.18
CA ARG A 44 -18.81 -15.44 10.27
C ARG A 44 -17.32 -15.22 9.92
N ILE A 45 -16.45 -16.08 10.45
CA ILE A 45 -15.02 -16.03 10.13
C ILE A 45 -14.79 -16.25 8.62
N TRP A 46 -15.46 -17.19 8.03
CA TRP A 46 -15.36 -17.48 6.60
C TRP A 46 -15.92 -16.34 5.73
N GLU A 47 -17.05 -15.75 6.13
CA GLU A 47 -17.62 -14.58 5.45
C GLU A 47 -16.65 -13.39 5.46
N ASN A 48 -15.99 -13.14 6.59
CA ASN A 48 -14.98 -12.09 6.68
C ASN A 48 -13.76 -12.39 5.78
N ILE A 49 -13.25 -13.63 5.79
CA ILE A 49 -12.13 -14.03 4.92
C ILE A 49 -12.49 -13.90 3.43
N VAL A 50 -13.71 -14.30 3.04
CA VAL A 50 -14.17 -14.16 1.64
C VAL A 50 -14.34 -12.68 1.27
N ALA A 51 -14.94 -11.88 2.15
CA ALA A 51 -15.09 -10.43 1.93
C ALA A 51 -13.72 -9.74 1.79
N GLU A 52 -12.76 -10.10 2.63
CA GLU A 52 -11.38 -9.64 2.57
C GLU A 52 -10.68 -10.03 1.25
N GLN A 53 -10.81 -11.31 0.84
CA GLN A 53 -10.30 -11.78 -0.45
C GLN A 53 -10.97 -11.07 -1.64
N GLU A 54 -12.28 -10.81 -1.56
CA GLU A 54 -13.03 -10.07 -2.57
C GLU A 54 -12.61 -8.59 -2.60
N ALA A 55 -12.36 -7.98 -1.44
CA ALA A 55 -11.84 -6.61 -1.33
C ALA A 55 -10.42 -6.51 -1.91
N ARG A 56 -9.53 -7.46 -1.56
CA ARG A 56 -8.17 -7.57 -2.14
C ARG A 56 -8.25 -7.77 -3.67
N ALA A 57 -9.07 -8.69 -4.16
CA ALA A 57 -9.27 -8.90 -5.59
C ALA A 57 -9.87 -7.66 -6.28
N ALA A 58 -10.72 -6.89 -5.59
CA ALA A 58 -11.28 -5.65 -6.10
C ALA A 58 -10.26 -4.51 -6.09
N SER A 59 -9.37 -4.42 -5.08
CA SER A 59 -8.27 -3.46 -5.04
C SER A 59 -7.24 -3.78 -6.14
N THR A 60 -6.77 -5.02 -6.22
CA THR A 60 -5.89 -5.50 -7.31
C THR A 60 -6.53 -5.28 -8.68
N SER A 61 -7.85 -5.51 -8.83
CA SER A 61 -8.59 -5.25 -10.07
C SER A 61 -8.75 -3.75 -10.38
N ARG A 62 -8.82 -2.87 -9.39
CA ARG A 62 -8.79 -1.40 -9.60
C ARG A 62 -7.41 -0.94 -10.05
N HIS A 63 -6.34 -1.45 -9.43
CA HIS A 63 -4.96 -1.18 -9.81
C HIS A 63 -4.67 -1.70 -11.24
N ALA A 64 -5.08 -2.93 -11.56
CA ALA A 64 -4.93 -3.52 -12.89
C ALA A 64 -5.78 -2.83 -13.98
N ARG A 65 -6.94 -2.24 -13.65
CA ARG A 65 -7.77 -1.51 -14.61
C ARG A 65 -7.24 -0.12 -14.96
N GLN A 66 -6.35 0.44 -14.13
CA GLN A 66 -5.67 1.72 -14.40
C GLN A 66 -4.35 1.55 -15.15
N SER A 67 -3.85 0.33 -15.32
CA SER A 67 -2.70 0.04 -16.17
C SER A 67 -3.09 0.25 -17.65
N ASN A 68 -3.07 1.50 -18.06
CA ASN A 68 -3.06 1.87 -19.47
C ASN A 68 -1.66 1.57 -19.99
N LYS A 69 -1.50 0.95 -21.14
CA LYS A 69 -0.19 0.61 -21.76
C LYS A 69 0.80 1.78 -21.87
N ASP A 70 0.36 3.00 -21.57
CA ASP A 70 1.14 4.24 -21.61
C ASP A 70 1.46 4.83 -20.21
N THR A 71 1.04 4.18 -19.11
CA THR A 71 1.34 4.62 -17.74
C THR A 71 2.81 4.39 -17.40
N ALA A 72 3.49 5.42 -16.92
CA ALA A 72 4.85 5.31 -16.43
C ALA A 72 4.87 5.21 -14.90
N HIS A 73 5.82 4.42 -14.39
CA HIS A 73 5.99 4.18 -12.97
C HIS A 73 7.34 4.71 -12.50
N TYR A 74 7.36 5.32 -11.30
CA TYR A 74 8.55 5.95 -10.76
C TYR A 74 8.69 5.70 -9.26
N ILE A 75 9.93 5.80 -8.76
CA ILE A 75 10.22 6.09 -7.37
C ILE A 75 10.52 7.57 -7.27
N LYS A 76 9.84 8.29 -6.39
CA LYS A 76 10.08 9.70 -6.06
C LYS A 76 10.82 9.79 -4.74
N ALA A 77 12.09 10.18 -4.80
CA ALA A 77 12.91 10.34 -3.62
C ALA A 77 12.66 11.70 -2.94
N VAL A 78 12.55 11.70 -1.63
CA VAL A 78 12.41 12.90 -0.79
C VAL A 78 13.34 12.82 0.42
N SER A 79 13.79 13.98 0.89
CA SER A 79 14.54 14.08 2.15
C SER A 79 13.55 14.13 3.30
N LEU A 80 13.48 13.07 4.07
CA LEU A 80 12.58 12.94 5.21
C LEU A 80 13.25 12.04 6.28
N PRO A 81 13.79 12.64 7.36
CA PRO A 81 14.47 11.93 8.42
C PRO A 81 13.52 10.99 9.20
N PRO A 82 14.07 9.90 9.75
CA PRO A 82 13.28 8.99 10.60
C PRO A 82 12.67 9.73 11.81
N GLY A 83 11.43 9.37 12.16
CA GLY A 83 10.74 9.92 13.33
C GLY A 83 10.14 11.32 13.15
N GLU A 84 10.22 11.90 11.95
CA GLU A 84 9.49 13.12 11.60
C GLU A 84 8.12 12.79 11.02
N GLU A 85 7.17 13.71 11.20
CA GLU A 85 5.88 13.62 10.53
C GLU A 85 6.04 13.64 9.01
N LEU A 86 5.08 13.06 8.27
CA LEU A 86 5.05 13.09 6.81
C LEU A 86 4.76 14.52 6.30
N ALA A 87 5.71 15.43 6.53
CA ALA A 87 5.63 16.85 6.18
C ALA A 87 6.84 17.26 5.32
N PHE A 88 6.68 17.17 4.02
CA PHE A 88 7.70 17.56 3.03
C PHE A 88 7.08 18.39 1.90
N PRO A 89 7.89 19.05 1.06
CA PRO A 89 7.36 19.94 0.03
C PRO A 89 6.33 19.30 -0.89
N GLY A 90 5.18 19.96 -1.05
CA GLY A 90 4.07 19.54 -1.90
C GLY A 90 3.16 18.45 -1.33
N TRP A 91 3.52 17.83 -0.19
CA TRP A 91 2.74 16.72 0.38
C TRP A 91 1.32 17.13 0.81
N GLN A 92 1.20 18.21 1.59
CA GLN A 92 -0.09 18.67 2.09
C GLN A 92 -0.98 19.24 0.98
N GLU A 93 -0.37 19.93 0.00
CA GLU A 93 -1.08 20.53 -1.12
C GLU A 93 -1.41 19.52 -2.23
N ARG A 94 -1.00 18.27 -2.07
CA ARG A 94 -1.20 17.21 -3.08
C ARG A 94 -0.65 17.60 -4.45
N VAL A 95 0.60 18.08 -4.46
CA VAL A 95 1.30 18.42 -5.69
C VAL A 95 2.73 17.89 -5.66
N VAL A 96 3.25 17.53 -6.81
CA VAL A 96 4.64 17.13 -6.99
C VAL A 96 5.32 18.03 -8.02
N MET A 97 6.55 18.46 -7.70
CA MET A 97 7.36 19.26 -8.61
C MET A 97 8.20 18.36 -9.52
N ALA A 98 8.20 18.64 -10.82
CA ALA A 98 9.18 18.06 -11.72
C ALA A 98 10.50 18.84 -11.61
N PRO A 99 11.62 18.22 -11.21
CA PRO A 99 12.89 18.94 -11.00
C PRO A 99 13.52 19.44 -12.29
N THR A 100 13.14 18.88 -13.44
CA THR A 100 13.66 19.28 -14.76
C THR A 100 12.56 19.43 -15.80
N ALA A 101 12.78 20.30 -16.78
CA ALA A 101 11.85 20.50 -17.90
C ALA A 101 11.70 19.22 -18.75
N GLU A 102 12.74 18.40 -18.85
CA GLU A 102 12.70 17.12 -19.57
C GLU A 102 11.73 16.12 -18.88
N LEU A 103 11.81 16.02 -17.56
CA LEU A 103 10.91 15.16 -16.79
C LEU A 103 9.47 15.69 -16.85
N ALA A 104 9.28 17.01 -16.77
CA ALA A 104 7.96 17.63 -16.89
C ALA A 104 7.25 17.30 -18.21
N GLN A 105 8.01 17.09 -19.30
CA GLN A 105 7.45 16.68 -20.59
C GLN A 105 7.10 15.19 -20.68
N ARG A 106 7.68 14.38 -19.81
CA ARG A 106 7.47 12.90 -19.80
C ARG A 106 6.34 12.48 -18.90
N ILE A 107 6.18 13.18 -17.77
CA ILE A 107 5.12 12.88 -16.80
C ILE A 107 3.75 13.25 -17.38
N LYS A 108 2.77 12.37 -17.16
CA LYS A 108 1.40 12.54 -17.63
C LYS A 108 0.40 12.25 -16.52
N SER A 109 -0.80 12.75 -16.66
CA SER A 109 -1.94 12.30 -15.84
C SER A 109 -2.15 10.79 -15.99
N GLY A 110 -2.29 10.10 -14.86
CA GLY A 110 -2.36 8.65 -14.76
C GLY A 110 -1.02 7.98 -14.46
N ASP A 111 0.12 8.67 -14.59
CA ASP A 111 1.40 8.13 -14.13
C ASP A 111 1.39 7.97 -12.61
N ARG A 112 2.12 6.97 -12.12
CA ARG A 112 2.13 6.59 -10.70
C ARG A 112 3.54 6.59 -10.15
N PHE A 113 3.67 6.86 -8.86
CA PHE A 113 4.97 6.77 -8.20
C PHE A 113 4.87 6.36 -6.73
N ILE A 114 5.98 5.83 -6.23
CA ILE A 114 6.17 5.46 -4.84
C ILE A 114 7.09 6.50 -4.21
N TYR A 115 6.71 7.08 -3.10
CA TYR A 115 7.60 7.93 -2.31
C TYR A 115 8.62 7.09 -1.54
N TYR A 116 9.87 7.56 -1.58
CA TYR A 116 11.00 6.99 -0.86
C TYR A 116 11.68 8.05 0.00
N ALA A 117 11.76 7.82 1.31
CA ALA A 117 12.46 8.65 2.28
C ALA A 117 13.94 8.26 2.31
N ILE A 118 14.82 9.17 1.87
CA ILE A 118 16.25 8.88 1.67
C ILE A 118 16.93 8.52 2.99
N GLU A 119 16.75 9.32 4.04
CA GLU A 119 17.42 9.16 5.32
C GLU A 119 16.87 7.96 6.11
N ALA A 120 15.58 7.70 6.00
CA ALA A 120 14.92 6.55 6.60
C ALA A 120 15.12 5.26 5.81
N GLN A 121 15.54 5.35 4.55
CA GLN A 121 15.68 4.24 3.61
C GLN A 121 14.38 3.40 3.47
N THR A 122 13.25 4.09 3.37
CA THR A 122 11.92 3.49 3.45
C THR A 122 10.99 4.00 2.35
N PHE A 123 10.26 3.09 1.72
CA PHE A 123 9.12 3.42 0.87
C PHE A 123 7.88 3.59 1.75
N PHE A 124 7.06 4.62 1.51
CA PHE A 124 6.01 4.99 2.47
C PHE A 124 4.67 5.41 1.88
N ALA A 125 4.56 5.70 0.60
CA ALA A 125 3.29 6.07 -0.01
C ALA A 125 3.23 5.74 -1.50
N VAL A 126 2.04 5.35 -1.96
CA VAL A 126 1.66 5.16 -3.36
C VAL A 126 0.85 6.36 -3.81
N VAL A 127 1.21 6.94 -4.96
CA VAL A 127 0.61 8.19 -5.45
C VAL A 127 0.35 8.15 -6.94
N THR A 128 -0.78 8.71 -7.36
CA THR A 128 -1.18 8.85 -8.75
C THR A 128 -1.21 10.33 -9.15
N ILE A 129 -0.71 10.66 -10.33
CA ILE A 129 -0.83 11.98 -10.95
C ILE A 129 -2.23 12.12 -11.55
N THR A 130 -3.00 13.09 -11.06
CA THR A 130 -4.44 13.20 -11.37
C THR A 130 -4.78 14.24 -12.42
N GLY A 131 -3.82 15.10 -12.81
CA GLY A 131 -4.14 16.19 -13.72
C GLY A 131 -2.97 16.66 -14.58
N GLU A 132 -3.25 17.67 -15.37
CA GLU A 132 -2.30 18.31 -16.27
C GLU A 132 -1.26 19.13 -15.50
N MET A 133 -0.07 19.28 -16.12
CA MET A 133 1.00 20.13 -15.61
C MET A 133 0.54 21.60 -15.51
N PHE A 134 0.92 22.26 -14.42
CA PHE A 134 0.81 23.70 -14.26
C PHE A 134 2.11 24.32 -13.76
N GLU A 135 2.31 25.60 -14.01
CA GLU A 135 3.47 26.34 -13.52
C GLU A 135 3.14 27.14 -12.27
N ALA A 136 3.94 27.02 -11.23
CA ALA A 136 3.82 27.80 -10.00
C ALA A 136 5.19 28.23 -9.45
N ASN A 137 5.17 29.13 -8.47
CA ASN A 137 6.38 29.43 -7.70
C ASN A 137 6.61 28.30 -6.68
N PRO A 138 7.75 27.61 -6.71
CA PRO A 138 8.04 26.50 -5.80
C PRO A 138 7.88 26.84 -4.31
N LYS A 139 8.14 28.06 -3.92
CA LYS A 139 8.00 28.54 -2.52
C LYS A 139 6.56 28.52 -2.02
N GLN A 140 5.56 28.53 -2.91
CA GLN A 140 4.14 28.39 -2.54
C GLN A 140 3.80 26.98 -2.05
N HIS A 141 4.63 25.99 -2.44
CA HIS A 141 4.49 24.58 -2.09
C HIS A 141 5.65 24.10 -1.22
N THR A 142 6.25 25.02 -0.44
CA THR A 142 7.31 24.75 0.54
C THR A 142 8.64 24.22 -0.03
N TYR A 143 8.81 24.18 -1.37
CA TYR A 143 10.07 23.78 -1.98
C TYR A 143 11.18 24.82 -1.78
N THR A 144 12.35 24.36 -1.35
CA THR A 144 13.54 25.18 -1.18
C THR A 144 14.37 25.16 -2.47
N THR A 145 14.15 26.12 -3.36
CA THR A 145 14.86 26.23 -4.63
C THR A 145 15.00 27.69 -5.04
N GLU A 146 16.02 28.01 -5.85
CA GLU A 146 16.23 29.33 -6.46
C GLU A 146 15.31 29.60 -7.67
N LEU A 147 14.59 28.59 -8.15
CA LEU A 147 13.67 28.74 -9.27
C LEU A 147 12.52 29.68 -8.90
N GLN A 148 12.18 30.58 -9.81
CA GLN A 148 11.00 31.46 -9.68
C GLN A 148 9.71 30.78 -10.16
N ARG A 149 9.85 29.81 -11.06
CA ARG A 149 8.74 29.00 -11.62
C ARG A 149 9.24 27.59 -11.86
N ALA A 150 8.39 26.63 -11.59
CA ALA A 150 8.61 25.20 -11.87
C ALA A 150 7.32 24.55 -12.33
N ALA A 151 7.45 23.40 -12.97
CA ALA A 151 6.34 22.56 -13.38
C ALA A 151 5.87 21.71 -12.20
N PHE A 152 4.56 21.71 -11.95
CA PHE A 152 3.89 20.95 -10.91
C PHE A 152 2.80 20.07 -11.51
N PHE A 153 2.52 18.97 -10.86
CA PHE A 153 1.43 18.05 -11.18
C PHE A 153 0.57 17.85 -9.93
N PRO A 154 -0.77 17.92 -10.06
CA PRO A 154 -1.66 17.52 -8.98
C PRO A 154 -1.59 16.01 -8.77
N THR A 155 -1.69 15.57 -7.52
CA THR A 155 -1.57 14.17 -7.14
C THR A 155 -2.68 13.74 -6.21
N ASP A 156 -2.95 12.45 -6.18
CA ASP A 156 -3.77 11.79 -5.17
C ASP A 156 -2.95 10.69 -4.51
N VAL A 157 -3.18 10.46 -3.22
CA VAL A 157 -2.48 9.41 -2.46
C VAL A 157 -3.39 8.19 -2.42
N ASP A 158 -2.93 7.11 -3.04
CA ASP A 158 -3.66 5.85 -3.13
C ASP A 158 -3.51 5.02 -1.84
N ALA A 159 -2.31 5.03 -1.25
CA ALA A 159 -1.98 4.41 0.03
C ALA A 159 -0.82 5.15 0.71
N THR A 160 -0.81 5.21 2.03
CA THR A 160 0.29 5.79 2.81
C THR A 160 0.34 5.17 4.18
N VAL A 161 1.55 4.90 4.67
CA VAL A 161 1.74 4.49 6.06
C VAL A 161 1.61 5.68 7.01
N PRO A 162 1.18 5.50 8.27
CA PRO A 162 1.02 6.59 9.23
C PRO A 162 2.36 7.18 9.68
N ALA A 163 3.41 6.37 9.71
CA ALA A 163 4.76 6.80 10.08
C ALA A 163 5.81 6.03 9.26
N LEU A 164 7.03 6.58 9.11
CA LEU A 164 8.08 5.99 8.29
C LEU A 164 8.60 4.64 8.79
N ASP A 165 8.53 4.40 10.09
CA ASP A 165 8.92 3.12 10.72
C ASP A 165 7.98 1.95 10.37
N HIS A 166 6.76 2.27 9.92
CA HIS A 166 5.79 1.30 9.40
C HIS A 166 5.93 1.08 7.89
N GLY A 167 6.80 1.81 7.23
CA GLY A 167 6.99 1.68 5.78
C GLY A 167 7.81 0.46 5.38
N VAL A 168 7.92 0.24 4.08
CA VAL A 168 8.67 -0.86 3.48
C VAL A 168 10.15 -0.48 3.41
N SER A 169 11.01 -1.19 4.16
CA SER A 169 12.44 -0.97 4.12
C SER A 169 13.02 -1.34 2.75
N VAL A 170 13.96 -0.53 2.24
CA VAL A 170 14.66 -0.81 0.99
C VAL A 170 15.44 -2.14 1.02
N ASP A 171 15.89 -2.56 2.19
CA ASP A 171 16.63 -3.83 2.36
C ASP A 171 15.71 -5.06 2.33
N SER A 172 14.40 -4.89 2.42
CA SER A 172 13.41 -5.99 2.40
C SER A 172 12.88 -6.30 1.01
N ILE A 173 13.20 -5.49 0.00
CA ILE A 173 12.71 -5.62 -1.36
C ILE A 173 13.84 -5.57 -2.38
N ASP A 174 13.84 -6.52 -3.32
CA ASP A 174 14.74 -6.54 -4.46
C ASP A 174 14.04 -5.99 -5.70
N LEU A 175 14.48 -4.82 -6.19
CA LEU A 175 13.95 -4.21 -7.40
C LEU A 175 14.75 -4.66 -8.63
N GLU A 176 14.06 -5.20 -9.65
CA GLU A 176 14.69 -5.58 -10.91
C GLU A 176 15.25 -4.38 -11.69
N SER A 177 14.54 -3.25 -11.66
CA SER A 177 14.96 -2.00 -12.32
C SER A 177 16.23 -1.40 -11.71
N TYR A 178 16.44 -1.58 -10.42
CA TYR A 178 17.57 -1.03 -9.67
C TYR A 178 18.05 -2.01 -8.60
N PRO A 179 18.79 -3.05 -8.96
CA PRO A 179 19.44 -3.91 -7.98
C PRO A 179 20.29 -3.07 -7.03
N ASP A 180 20.20 -3.34 -5.73
CA ASP A 180 20.91 -2.57 -4.69
C ASP A 180 20.48 -1.07 -4.62
N PHE A 181 19.19 -0.74 -4.82
CA PHE A 181 18.68 0.63 -4.81
C PHE A 181 19.15 1.43 -3.57
N GLY A 182 19.13 0.84 -2.38
CA GLY A 182 19.57 1.48 -1.14
C GLY A 182 21.06 1.84 -1.09
N LYS A 183 21.88 1.30 -1.99
CA LYS A 183 23.32 1.63 -2.10
C LYS A 183 23.63 2.71 -3.13
N LEU A 184 22.63 3.14 -3.90
CA LEU A 184 22.80 4.21 -4.88
C LEU A 184 22.95 5.56 -4.17
N HIS A 185 23.66 6.48 -4.84
CA HIS A 185 23.61 7.89 -4.44
C HIS A 185 22.30 8.50 -4.93
N ILE A 186 21.33 8.63 -4.01
CA ILE A 186 19.99 9.11 -4.30
C ILE A 186 19.93 10.59 -3.98
N GLU A 187 19.56 11.41 -4.99
CA GLU A 187 19.34 12.84 -4.82
C GLU A 187 17.89 13.09 -4.38
N SER A 188 17.72 14.05 -3.45
CA SER A 188 16.38 14.52 -3.09
C SER A 188 15.67 15.12 -4.31
N GLU A 189 14.37 14.95 -4.38
CA GLU A 189 13.49 15.38 -5.46
C GLU A 189 13.69 14.62 -6.79
N ALA A 190 14.58 13.62 -6.85
CA ALA A 190 14.78 12.81 -8.05
C ALA A 190 13.62 11.84 -8.30
N PHE A 191 13.44 11.52 -9.58
CA PHE A 191 12.52 10.48 -10.05
C PHE A 191 13.33 9.37 -10.72
N TYR A 192 13.10 8.14 -10.29
CA TYR A 192 13.71 6.93 -10.85
C TYR A 192 12.62 6.13 -11.54
N ARG A 193 12.71 5.97 -12.86
CA ARG A 193 11.73 5.17 -13.61
C ARG A 193 11.93 3.71 -13.30
N ILE A 194 10.86 3.02 -12.94
CA ILE A 194 10.85 1.58 -12.63
C ILE A 194 9.93 0.82 -13.60
N SER A 195 10.04 -0.50 -13.60
CA SER A 195 9.12 -1.39 -14.28
C SER A 195 7.74 -1.38 -13.62
N GLU A 196 6.72 -1.85 -14.33
CA GLU A 196 5.39 -2.07 -13.76
C GLU A 196 5.45 -3.14 -12.66
N ASP A 197 6.23 -4.20 -12.85
CA ASP A 197 6.39 -5.29 -11.89
C ASP A 197 7.00 -4.81 -10.56
N ASP A 198 8.06 -3.98 -10.62
CA ASP A 198 8.65 -3.37 -9.42
C ASP A 198 7.66 -2.43 -8.70
N PHE A 199 6.88 -1.68 -9.48
CA PHE A 199 5.87 -0.78 -8.91
C PHE A 199 4.77 -1.56 -8.19
N GLU A 200 4.21 -2.60 -8.82
CA GLU A 200 3.16 -3.43 -8.22
C GLU A 200 3.68 -4.15 -6.97
N LEU A 201 4.91 -4.66 -6.97
CA LEU A 201 5.55 -5.26 -5.80
C LEU A 201 5.59 -4.29 -4.60
N LEU A 202 6.02 -3.03 -4.83
CA LEU A 202 6.08 -2.01 -3.79
C LEU A 202 4.68 -1.55 -3.35
N ALA A 203 3.75 -1.39 -4.30
CA ALA A 203 2.39 -0.96 -4.02
C ALA A 203 1.62 -2.01 -3.20
N GLU A 204 1.78 -3.30 -3.53
CA GLU A 204 1.20 -4.41 -2.76
C GLU A 204 1.73 -4.42 -1.33
N ALA A 205 3.06 -4.36 -1.16
CA ALA A 205 3.68 -4.34 0.17
C ALA A 205 3.23 -3.15 1.04
N LEU A 206 3.05 -1.96 0.44
CA LEU A 206 2.55 -0.78 1.16
C LEU A 206 1.06 -0.89 1.50
N THR A 207 0.26 -1.48 0.63
CA THR A 207 -1.18 -1.65 0.85
C THR A 207 -1.45 -2.69 1.94
N GLU A 208 -0.70 -3.80 1.97
CA GLU A 208 -0.81 -4.79 3.05
C GLU A 208 -0.56 -4.19 4.43
N ILE A 209 0.46 -3.34 4.58
CA ILE A 209 0.78 -2.69 5.85
C ILE A 209 -0.37 -1.75 6.29
N THR A 210 -0.93 -0.97 5.36
CA THR A 210 -2.01 -0.03 5.70
C THR A 210 -3.31 -0.73 6.07
N GLU A 211 -3.61 -1.88 5.47
CA GLU A 211 -4.81 -2.68 5.79
C GLU A 211 -4.68 -3.35 7.17
N ASP A 212 -3.50 -3.87 7.54
CA ASP A 212 -3.26 -4.52 8.84
C ASP A 212 -3.42 -3.52 10.00
N GLU A 213 -3.05 -2.25 9.83
CA GLU A 213 -3.18 -1.20 10.85
C GLU A 213 -4.63 -0.74 11.05
N ASP A 214 -5.42 -0.63 9.98
CA ASP A 214 -6.84 -0.28 10.09
C ASP A 214 -7.62 -1.34 10.88
N GLU A 215 -7.26 -2.64 10.74
CA GLU A 215 -7.87 -3.72 11.52
C GLU A 215 -7.52 -3.66 13.02
N GLU A 216 -6.28 -3.28 13.38
CA GLU A 216 -5.88 -3.14 14.79
C GLU A 216 -6.63 -2.00 15.48
N VAL A 217 -6.88 -0.89 14.80
CA VAL A 217 -7.60 0.27 15.37
C VAL A 217 -9.07 -0.08 15.63
N GLU A 218 -9.74 -0.78 14.71
CA GLU A 218 -11.13 -1.21 14.89
C GLU A 218 -11.29 -2.21 16.07
N GLU A 219 -10.29 -3.09 16.31
CA GLU A 219 -10.32 -4.04 17.42
C GLU A 219 -10.20 -3.34 18.80
N TYR A 220 -9.46 -2.23 18.90
CA TYR A 220 -9.34 -1.47 20.14
C TYR A 220 -10.58 -0.63 20.45
N GLU A 221 -11.26 -0.07 19.46
CA GLU A 221 -12.48 0.71 19.67
C GLU A 221 -13.65 -0.20 20.15
N GLU A 222 -13.75 -1.43 19.69
CA GLU A 222 -14.80 -2.39 20.12
C GLU A 222 -14.64 -2.83 21.59
N TYR A 223 -13.41 -2.83 22.15
CA TYR A 223 -13.16 -3.15 23.56
C TYR A 223 -13.46 -2.00 24.52
N GLU A 224 -13.36 -0.74 24.09
CA GLU A 224 -13.65 0.42 24.96
C GLU A 224 -15.17 0.67 25.12
N GLU A 225 -16.01 0.27 24.17
CA GLU A 225 -17.48 0.39 24.29
C GLU A 225 -18.09 -0.61 25.29
N ASP A 226 -17.49 -1.76 25.52
CA ASP A 226 -18.00 -2.79 26.43
C ASP A 226 -17.65 -2.54 27.90
N GLU A 227 -16.76 -1.63 28.25
CA GLU A 227 -16.40 -1.29 29.64
C GLU A 227 -17.23 -0.14 30.26
N VAL A 228 -18.21 0.44 29.57
CA VAL A 228 -18.98 1.64 30.00
C VAL A 228 -20.45 1.31 30.36
N GLU A 229 -20.82 0.05 30.67
CA GLU A 229 -22.13 -0.27 31.28
C GLU A 229 -22.05 -0.68 32.77
#